data_238ee26a32d43470de58fdacfa7ca412
#
_entry.id   238ee26a32d43470de58fdacfa7ca412
#
_cell.length_a   1.000
_cell.length_b   1.000
_cell.length_c   1.000
_cell.angle_alpha   90.00
_cell.angle_beta   90.00
_cell.angle_gamma   90.00
#
_symmetry.space_group_name_H-M   'P 1'
#
loop_
_entity.id
_entity.type
_entity.pdbx_description
1 polymer ?
#
loop_
_entity_poly.entity_id
_entity_poly.type
_entity_poly.pdbx_seq_one_letter_code
_entity_poly.pdbx_strand_id
1 'polypeptide(L)'
;MIYSDQTPGPGLKEYKQVIAPVKIHALDLTRGELKVENKLWFTTLDDYTLHAEVRAEGETLATQQIKLRDVAPNSEAPLQITLPQLDAREAFLNITVTKDSRTRYSEAGHSIATYQFPLKENTAQPVPFAPNNARPLTLEDDRLSCTVRGYNFAITFSKMSGKPTSWQVNGESLLTREPKINFFKPMIDNHKQEYEGLWQPNHLQIMQEHLRDFAVEQSDGEVLIISRTVIAPPVFDFGMRCTYISVSYTHLRAHETLANLV
;
A
#
# COMPACT_ATOMS: atom_id res chain seq x y z
N MET A 1 18.57 9.88 5.59
CA MET A 1 18.75 8.45 5.33
C MET A 1 19.01 7.62 6.59
N ILE A 2 19.67 8.18 7.58
CA ILE A 2 19.92 7.57 8.89
C ILE A 2 19.22 8.43 9.94
N TYR A 3 18.50 7.83 10.87
CA TYR A 3 17.88 8.53 11.99
C TYR A 3 18.91 8.98 13.04
N SER A 4 18.52 9.84 13.96
CA SER A 4 19.39 10.36 15.03
C SER A 4 19.90 9.27 15.98
N ASP A 5 19.19 8.17 16.12
CA ASP A 5 19.58 6.97 16.88
C ASP A 5 20.46 6.00 16.07
N GLN A 6 20.94 6.42 14.88
CA GLN A 6 21.74 5.65 13.94
C GLN A 6 21.01 4.47 13.25
N THR A 7 19.71 4.34 13.42
CA THR A 7 18.95 3.33 12.68
C THR A 7 18.75 3.72 11.20
N PRO A 8 18.81 2.74 10.27
CA PRO A 8 18.60 3.01 8.86
C PRO A 8 17.14 3.34 8.56
N GLY A 9 16.92 4.52 7.99
CA GLY A 9 15.59 4.88 7.48
C GLY A 9 15.22 4.14 6.19
N PRO A 10 13.93 4.17 5.78
CA PRO A 10 13.44 3.49 4.56
C PRO A 10 14.24 3.84 3.31
N GLY A 11 14.59 5.12 3.12
CA GLY A 11 15.37 5.55 1.96
C GLY A 11 16.78 4.96 1.90
N LEU A 12 17.40 4.59 3.04
CA LEU A 12 18.69 3.91 3.02
C LEU A 12 18.54 2.44 2.61
N LYS A 13 17.44 1.80 3.00
CA LYS A 13 17.13 0.42 2.59
C LYS A 13 16.89 0.36 1.08
N GLU A 14 16.14 1.31 0.53
CA GLU A 14 15.93 1.43 -0.91
C GLU A 14 17.24 1.71 -1.65
N TYR A 15 18.05 2.64 -1.15
CA TYR A 15 19.36 2.94 -1.74
C TYR A 15 20.26 1.70 -1.78
N LYS A 16 20.29 0.88 -0.73
CA LYS A 16 21.01 -0.39 -0.70
C LYS A 16 20.59 -1.29 -1.86
N GLN A 17 19.29 -1.40 -2.12
CA GLN A 17 18.74 -2.22 -3.21
C GLN A 17 19.14 -1.67 -4.59
N VAL A 18 19.07 -0.34 -4.76
CA VAL A 18 19.45 0.32 -6.02
C VAL A 18 20.92 0.09 -6.37
N ILE A 19 21.83 0.23 -5.39
CA ILE A 19 23.29 0.06 -5.62
C ILE A 19 23.77 -1.39 -5.48
N ALA A 20 22.87 -2.35 -5.21
CA ALA A 20 23.27 -3.73 -5.03
C ALA A 20 24.14 -4.23 -6.19
N PRO A 21 25.29 -4.87 -5.91
CA PRO A 21 26.24 -5.28 -6.93
C PRO A 21 25.82 -6.55 -7.68
N VAL A 22 24.78 -7.24 -7.22
CA VAL A 22 24.21 -8.41 -7.86
C VAL A 22 22.79 -8.07 -8.25
N LYS A 23 22.44 -8.18 -9.52
CA LYS A 23 21.08 -7.97 -10.03
C LYS A 23 20.49 -9.29 -10.53
N ILE A 24 19.20 -9.45 -10.29
CA ILE A 24 18.44 -10.61 -10.78
C ILE A 24 17.35 -10.08 -11.71
N HIS A 25 17.28 -10.69 -12.90
CA HIS A 25 16.29 -10.34 -13.91
C HIS A 25 15.47 -11.57 -14.28
N ALA A 26 14.17 -11.39 -14.41
CA ALA A 26 13.29 -12.44 -14.91
C ALA A 26 13.41 -12.56 -16.43
N LEU A 27 13.52 -13.77 -16.94
CA LEU A 27 13.47 -14.09 -18.37
C LEU A 27 12.15 -14.79 -18.70
N ASP A 28 11.90 -15.94 -18.09
CA ASP A 28 10.64 -16.68 -18.18
C ASP A 28 10.28 -17.23 -16.79
N LEU A 29 9.38 -16.53 -16.11
CA LEU A 29 8.95 -16.93 -14.77
C LEU A 29 8.11 -18.20 -14.76
N THR A 30 7.45 -18.56 -15.87
CA THR A 30 6.65 -19.79 -15.95
C THR A 30 7.55 -21.03 -15.95
N ARG A 31 8.77 -20.87 -16.42
CA ARG A 31 9.80 -21.92 -16.47
C ARG A 31 10.85 -21.78 -15.37
N GLY A 32 10.76 -20.73 -14.54
CA GLY A 32 11.77 -20.42 -13.53
C GLY A 32 13.10 -19.94 -14.11
N GLU A 33 13.09 -19.41 -15.34
CA GLU A 33 14.28 -18.92 -16.03
C GLU A 33 14.56 -17.47 -15.63
N LEU A 34 15.72 -17.26 -15.03
CA LEU A 34 16.22 -15.97 -14.61
C LEU A 34 17.61 -15.71 -15.18
N LYS A 35 18.10 -14.50 -14.95
CA LYS A 35 19.47 -14.11 -15.28
C LYS A 35 20.05 -13.39 -14.06
N VAL A 36 21.27 -13.73 -13.69
CA VAL A 36 22.07 -13.00 -12.72
C VAL A 36 23.04 -12.09 -13.43
N GLU A 37 23.12 -10.82 -13.00
CA GLU A 37 24.07 -9.83 -13.47
C GLU A 37 25.05 -9.48 -12.35
N ASN A 38 26.34 -9.63 -12.62
CA ASN A 38 27.42 -9.21 -11.73
C ASN A 38 27.88 -7.79 -12.07
N LYS A 39 27.60 -6.85 -11.22
CA LYS A 39 28.02 -5.44 -11.37
C LYS A 39 29.33 -5.11 -10.66
N LEU A 40 30.01 -6.10 -10.07
CA LEU A 40 31.35 -5.91 -9.51
C LEU A 40 32.37 -5.76 -10.64
N TRP A 41 33.37 -4.92 -10.41
CA TRP A 41 34.36 -4.58 -11.42
C TRP A 41 35.52 -5.57 -11.50
N PHE A 42 35.84 -6.25 -10.37
CA PHE A 42 37.10 -6.99 -10.26
C PHE A 42 36.93 -8.42 -9.73
N THR A 43 35.75 -8.76 -9.22
CA THR A 43 35.52 -10.07 -8.56
C THR A 43 34.35 -10.81 -9.16
N THR A 44 34.46 -12.14 -9.17
CA THR A 44 33.36 -13.05 -9.50
C THR A 44 32.30 -13.06 -8.37
N LEU A 45 31.19 -13.76 -8.60
CA LEU A 45 30.14 -13.94 -7.59
C LEU A 45 30.32 -15.22 -6.74
N ASP A 46 31.52 -15.84 -6.71
CA ASP A 46 31.76 -17.11 -6.02
C ASP A 46 31.49 -17.04 -4.50
N ASP A 47 31.60 -15.84 -3.92
CA ASP A 47 31.36 -15.58 -2.51
C ASP A 47 29.89 -15.12 -2.23
N TYR A 48 28.96 -15.49 -3.13
CA TYR A 48 27.57 -15.15 -2.98
C TYR A 48 26.65 -16.35 -3.14
N THR A 49 25.62 -16.41 -2.30
CA THR A 49 24.55 -17.40 -2.35
C THR A 49 23.21 -16.74 -2.61
N LEU A 50 22.46 -17.29 -3.54
CA LEU A 50 21.07 -16.95 -3.78
C LEU A 50 20.18 -17.91 -3.00
N HIS A 51 19.26 -17.35 -2.25
CA HIS A 51 18.18 -18.06 -1.57
C HIS A 51 16.87 -17.71 -2.28
N ALA A 52 16.25 -18.70 -2.89
CA ALA A 52 14.95 -18.59 -3.54
C ALA A 52 13.88 -19.23 -2.65
N GLU A 53 12.77 -18.53 -2.46
CA GLU A 53 11.60 -18.98 -1.72
C GLU A 53 10.36 -18.75 -2.58
N VAL A 54 9.61 -19.80 -2.86
CA VAL A 54 8.30 -19.70 -3.50
C VAL A 54 7.25 -19.65 -2.40
N ARG A 55 6.50 -18.56 -2.37
CA ARG A 55 5.38 -18.36 -1.41
C ARG A 55 4.07 -18.21 -2.14
N ALA A 56 3.03 -18.79 -1.57
CA ALA A 56 1.66 -18.65 -2.04
C ALA A 56 0.71 -18.49 -0.86
N GLU A 57 -0.19 -17.52 -0.93
CA GLU A 57 -1.22 -17.26 0.09
C GLU A 57 -0.66 -17.19 1.53
N GLY A 58 0.57 -16.67 1.68
CA GLY A 58 1.25 -16.55 2.98
C GLY A 58 2.10 -17.74 3.39
N GLU A 59 1.99 -18.89 2.73
CA GLU A 59 2.73 -20.11 3.03
C GLU A 59 3.95 -20.30 2.12
N THR A 60 5.03 -20.88 2.64
CA THR A 60 6.22 -21.25 1.87
C THR A 60 6.02 -22.60 1.25
N LEU A 61 6.00 -22.67 -0.10
CA LEU A 61 5.81 -23.91 -0.85
C LEU A 61 7.13 -24.61 -1.16
N ALA A 62 8.18 -23.87 -1.43
CA ALA A 62 9.50 -24.41 -1.77
C ALA A 62 10.61 -23.42 -1.43
N THR A 63 11.77 -23.95 -1.09
CA THR A 63 13.01 -23.18 -0.91
C THR A 63 14.15 -23.82 -1.69
N GLN A 64 15.06 -22.99 -2.23
CA GLN A 64 16.24 -23.44 -2.94
C GLN A 64 17.42 -22.52 -2.63
N GLN A 65 18.62 -23.09 -2.52
CA GLN A 65 19.86 -22.34 -2.38
C GLN A 65 20.76 -22.61 -3.58
N ILE A 66 21.29 -21.56 -4.19
CA ILE A 66 22.16 -21.65 -5.38
C ILE A 66 23.42 -20.81 -5.13
N LYS A 67 24.58 -21.42 -5.26
CA LYS A 67 25.86 -20.70 -5.29
C LYS A 67 26.04 -20.02 -6.64
N LEU A 68 26.34 -18.73 -6.63
CA LEU A 68 26.54 -17.93 -7.85
C LEU A 68 27.98 -18.05 -8.33
N ARG A 69 28.38 -19.27 -8.78
CA ARG A 69 29.75 -19.56 -9.22
C ARG A 69 30.01 -19.08 -10.64
N ASP A 70 31.28 -18.78 -10.93
CA ASP A 70 31.80 -18.50 -12.26
C ASP A 70 31.11 -17.36 -13.02
N VAL A 71 30.41 -16.47 -12.30
CA VAL A 71 29.87 -15.24 -12.91
C VAL A 71 30.94 -14.15 -12.86
N ALA A 72 31.56 -13.92 -14.02
CA ALA A 72 32.68 -12.98 -14.16
C ALA A 72 32.28 -11.52 -13.85
N PRO A 73 33.25 -10.65 -13.55
CA PRO A 73 32.99 -9.20 -13.36
C PRO A 73 32.31 -8.60 -14.59
N ASN A 74 31.37 -7.69 -14.37
CA ASN A 74 30.59 -7.00 -15.41
C ASN A 74 29.98 -7.95 -16.48
N SER A 75 29.54 -9.12 -16.05
CA SER A 75 28.94 -10.14 -16.92
C SER A 75 27.61 -10.64 -16.39
N GLU A 76 26.93 -11.39 -17.21
CA GLU A 76 25.65 -12.01 -16.92
C GLU A 76 25.74 -13.53 -17.10
N ALA A 77 24.95 -14.26 -16.33
CA ALA A 77 24.84 -15.72 -16.46
C ALA A 77 23.37 -16.17 -16.32
N PRO A 78 22.98 -17.25 -16.99
CA PRO A 78 21.66 -17.84 -16.79
C PRO A 78 21.53 -18.42 -15.39
N LEU A 79 20.33 -18.37 -14.86
CA LEU A 79 19.98 -18.89 -13.55
C LEU A 79 18.64 -19.62 -13.65
N GLN A 80 18.59 -20.86 -13.16
CA GLN A 80 17.40 -21.69 -13.18
C GLN A 80 16.89 -21.93 -11.77
N ILE A 81 15.62 -21.65 -11.51
CA ILE A 81 14.90 -21.97 -10.28
C ILE A 81 13.94 -23.12 -10.55
N THR A 82 13.93 -24.11 -9.70
CA THR A 82 12.91 -25.18 -9.76
C THR A 82 11.64 -24.67 -9.10
N LEU A 83 10.55 -24.61 -9.86
CA LEU A 83 9.26 -24.17 -9.36
C LEU A 83 8.40 -25.36 -8.94
N PRO A 84 7.70 -25.29 -7.80
CA PRO A 84 6.68 -26.26 -7.44
C PRO A 84 5.42 -26.08 -8.30
N GLN A 85 4.50 -27.04 -8.25
CA GLN A 85 3.18 -26.86 -8.81
C GLN A 85 2.42 -25.74 -8.04
N LEU A 86 1.82 -24.80 -8.78
CA LEU A 86 1.17 -23.62 -8.23
C LEU A 86 -0.36 -23.71 -8.37
N ASP A 87 -1.01 -24.32 -7.38
CA ASP A 87 -2.48 -24.43 -7.34
C ASP A 87 -3.15 -23.23 -6.64
N ALA A 88 -2.36 -22.38 -6.00
CA ALA A 88 -2.82 -21.17 -5.32
C ALA A 88 -3.34 -20.08 -6.29
N ARG A 89 -4.11 -19.13 -5.77
CA ARG A 89 -4.61 -17.97 -6.55
C ARG A 89 -3.50 -16.95 -6.84
N GLU A 90 -2.59 -16.80 -5.89
CA GLU A 90 -1.48 -15.86 -5.97
C GLU A 90 -0.20 -16.54 -5.47
N ALA A 91 0.91 -16.33 -6.16
CA ALA A 91 2.21 -16.88 -5.78
C ALA A 91 3.35 -15.93 -6.18
N PHE A 92 4.37 -15.84 -5.34
CA PHE A 92 5.56 -15.05 -5.56
C PHE A 92 6.83 -15.86 -5.39
N LEU A 93 7.84 -15.55 -6.21
CA LEU A 93 9.21 -15.94 -6.00
C LEU A 93 9.96 -14.83 -5.30
N ASN A 94 10.36 -15.07 -4.05
CA ASN A 94 11.22 -14.18 -3.29
C ASN A 94 12.66 -14.66 -3.41
N ILE A 95 13.56 -13.74 -3.69
CA ILE A 95 14.98 -14.02 -3.81
C ILE A 95 15.75 -13.12 -2.85
N THR A 96 16.65 -13.72 -2.08
CA THR A 96 17.62 -13.00 -1.26
C THR A 96 19.02 -13.43 -1.69
N VAL A 97 19.86 -12.46 -2.01
CA VAL A 97 21.29 -12.72 -2.28
C VAL A 97 22.08 -12.36 -1.04
N THR A 98 22.87 -13.32 -0.55
CA THR A 98 23.72 -13.13 0.63
C THR A 98 25.19 -13.24 0.28
N LYS A 99 26.04 -12.51 1.02
CA LYS A 99 27.47 -12.67 0.98
C LYS A 99 27.90 -13.77 1.95
N ASP A 100 28.66 -14.76 1.47
CA ASP A 100 29.00 -15.93 2.28
C ASP A 100 30.10 -15.65 3.32
N SER A 101 31.09 -14.85 2.94
CA SER A 101 32.21 -14.51 3.83
C SER A 101 31.90 -13.29 4.69
N ARG A 102 32.51 -13.29 5.88
CA ARG A 102 32.57 -12.10 6.74
C ARG A 102 33.45 -11.04 6.07
N THR A 103 33.02 -9.78 6.15
CA THR A 103 33.81 -8.63 5.75
C THR A 103 34.14 -7.73 6.95
N ARG A 104 34.87 -6.65 6.72
CA ARG A 104 35.11 -5.64 7.76
C ARG A 104 33.80 -4.95 8.21
N TYR A 105 32.76 -4.97 7.37
CA TYR A 105 31.53 -4.18 7.54
C TYR A 105 30.29 -5.05 7.74
N SER A 106 30.38 -6.36 7.56
CA SER A 106 29.24 -7.25 7.63
C SER A 106 29.64 -8.65 8.07
N GLU A 107 28.76 -9.32 8.80
CA GLU A 107 28.90 -10.73 9.13
C GLU A 107 28.64 -11.62 7.89
N ALA A 108 29.10 -12.87 7.97
CA ALA A 108 28.77 -13.89 6.98
C ALA A 108 27.24 -14.08 6.87
N GLY A 109 26.72 -14.27 5.68
CA GLY A 109 25.30 -14.38 5.42
C GLY A 109 24.55 -13.04 5.32
N HIS A 110 25.29 -11.91 5.32
CA HIS A 110 24.67 -10.58 5.16
C HIS A 110 23.91 -10.48 3.84
N SER A 111 22.62 -10.10 3.91
CA SER A 111 21.80 -9.85 2.73
C SER A 111 22.30 -8.65 1.93
N ILE A 112 22.62 -8.86 0.65
CA ILE A 112 23.11 -7.83 -0.28
C ILE A 112 21.94 -7.23 -1.08
N ALA A 113 21.03 -8.06 -1.56
CA ALA A 113 19.89 -7.66 -2.36
C ALA A 113 18.70 -8.59 -2.15
N THR A 114 17.50 -8.08 -2.40
CA THR A 114 16.26 -8.85 -2.35
C THR A 114 15.42 -8.56 -3.59
N TYR A 115 14.76 -9.57 -4.11
CA TYR A 115 13.89 -9.46 -5.29
C TYR A 115 12.60 -10.22 -5.04
N GLN A 116 11.51 -9.73 -5.61
CA GLN A 116 10.24 -10.43 -5.63
C GLN A 116 9.68 -10.43 -7.05
N PHE A 117 9.30 -11.59 -7.53
CA PHE A 117 8.69 -11.76 -8.85
C PHE A 117 7.33 -12.43 -8.69
N PRO A 118 6.26 -11.90 -9.31
CA PRO A 118 4.98 -12.58 -9.34
C PRO A 118 5.05 -13.81 -10.23
N LEU A 119 4.83 -14.99 -9.67
CA LEU A 119 4.70 -16.25 -10.43
C LEU A 119 3.28 -16.47 -10.91
N LYS A 120 2.33 -16.05 -10.10
CA LYS A 120 0.90 -16.12 -10.40
C LYS A 120 0.20 -14.93 -9.74
N GLU A 121 -0.49 -14.13 -10.53
CA GLU A 121 -1.27 -13.01 -10.05
C GLU A 121 -2.73 -13.41 -9.85
N ASN A 122 -3.31 -12.91 -8.79
CA ASN A 122 -4.73 -13.09 -8.55
C ASN A 122 -5.53 -12.21 -9.51
N THR A 123 -5.92 -12.77 -10.65
CA THR A 123 -6.77 -12.12 -11.66
C THR A 123 -8.26 -12.28 -11.36
N ALA A 124 -8.61 -12.98 -10.28
CA ALA A 124 -10.01 -13.13 -9.89
C ALA A 124 -10.60 -11.75 -9.57
N GLN A 125 -11.65 -11.38 -10.27
CA GLN A 125 -12.46 -10.23 -9.88
C GLN A 125 -12.92 -10.46 -8.43
N PRO A 126 -12.86 -9.45 -7.56
CA PRO A 126 -13.43 -9.56 -6.23
C PRO A 126 -14.88 -10.00 -6.39
N VAL A 127 -15.18 -11.23 -6.03
CA VAL A 127 -16.58 -11.66 -6.00
C VAL A 127 -17.22 -10.84 -4.89
N PRO A 128 -18.25 -10.05 -5.18
CA PRO A 128 -18.97 -9.35 -4.14
C PRO A 128 -19.42 -10.40 -3.12
N PHE A 129 -18.94 -10.30 -1.90
CA PHE A 129 -19.38 -11.17 -0.83
C PHE A 129 -20.84 -10.81 -0.53
N ALA A 130 -21.78 -11.52 -1.15
CA ALA A 130 -23.19 -11.45 -0.83
C ALA A 130 -23.49 -12.62 0.11
N PRO A 131 -23.61 -12.42 1.42
CA PRO A 131 -24.04 -13.48 2.32
C PRO A 131 -25.45 -13.91 1.94
N ASN A 132 -25.72 -15.21 1.99
CA ASN A 132 -27.03 -15.79 1.68
C ASN A 132 -28.18 -15.21 2.53
N ASN A 133 -27.88 -14.44 3.58
CA ASN A 133 -28.81 -13.81 4.52
C ASN A 133 -28.65 -12.27 4.53
N ALA A 134 -28.27 -11.65 3.43
CA ALA A 134 -28.21 -10.19 3.34
C ALA A 134 -29.58 -9.59 3.70
N ARG A 135 -29.65 -8.86 4.82
CA ARG A 135 -30.84 -8.11 5.18
C ARG A 135 -30.86 -6.80 4.40
N PRO A 136 -32.04 -6.30 4.02
CA PRO A 136 -32.14 -4.97 3.43
C PRO A 136 -31.46 -3.92 4.33
N LEU A 137 -30.82 -2.94 3.71
CA LEU A 137 -30.35 -1.78 4.44
C LEU A 137 -31.52 -0.96 4.94
N THR A 138 -31.39 -0.45 6.16
CA THR A 138 -32.31 0.55 6.70
C THR A 138 -31.61 1.88 6.79
N LEU A 139 -32.32 2.92 6.39
CA LEU A 139 -31.86 4.31 6.41
C LEU A 139 -32.68 5.08 7.42
N GLU A 140 -32.02 5.63 8.43
CA GLU A 140 -32.58 6.59 9.39
C GLU A 140 -32.04 7.96 9.01
N ASP A 141 -32.89 8.83 8.51
CA ASP A 141 -32.49 10.15 7.99
C ASP A 141 -33.08 11.27 8.85
N ASP A 142 -32.29 11.78 9.79
CA ASP A 142 -32.63 12.85 10.70
C ASP A 142 -32.16 14.23 10.20
N ARG A 143 -32.55 15.26 10.91
CA ARG A 143 -32.14 16.64 10.60
C ARG A 143 -30.61 16.85 10.60
N LEU A 144 -29.88 16.22 11.51
CA LEU A 144 -28.43 16.46 11.75
C LEU A 144 -27.57 15.26 11.38
N SER A 145 -28.17 14.11 11.22
CA SER A 145 -27.46 12.87 10.95
C SER A 145 -28.20 11.97 9.99
N CYS A 146 -27.47 11.04 9.40
CA CYS A 146 -28.00 9.99 8.57
C CYS A 146 -27.32 8.68 9.01
N THR A 147 -28.11 7.67 9.38
CA THR A 147 -27.58 6.37 9.81
C THR A 147 -28.02 5.27 8.85
N VAL A 148 -27.04 4.56 8.33
CA VAL A 148 -27.25 3.34 7.50
C VAL A 148 -26.98 2.13 8.37
N ARG A 149 -27.93 1.20 8.45
CA ARG A 149 -27.79 -0.06 9.18
C ARG A 149 -27.92 -1.24 8.23
N GLY A 150 -26.98 -2.15 8.35
CA GLY A 150 -27.01 -3.46 7.70
C GLY A 150 -27.17 -4.60 8.71
N TYR A 151 -26.84 -5.81 8.28
CA TYR A 151 -27.02 -7.03 9.10
C TYR A 151 -26.32 -6.95 10.46
N ASN A 152 -25.05 -6.53 10.50
CA ASN A 152 -24.23 -6.49 11.70
C ASN A 152 -23.44 -5.18 11.82
N PHE A 153 -23.79 -4.16 11.06
CA PHE A 153 -23.13 -2.86 11.10
C PHE A 153 -24.11 -1.69 11.15
N ALA A 154 -23.61 -0.58 11.66
CA ALA A 154 -24.26 0.72 11.60
C ALA A 154 -23.23 1.80 11.34
N ILE A 155 -23.49 2.70 10.38
CA ILE A 155 -22.65 3.84 10.07
C ILE A 155 -23.50 5.10 10.17
N THR A 156 -23.08 6.05 10.98
CA THR A 156 -23.74 7.35 11.14
C THR A 156 -22.90 8.45 10.53
N PHE A 157 -23.50 9.24 9.66
CA PHE A 157 -22.90 10.40 9.04
C PHE A 157 -23.48 11.68 9.64
N SER A 158 -22.63 12.65 9.88
CA SER A 158 -23.05 13.99 10.26
C SER A 158 -23.42 14.81 9.02
N LYS A 159 -24.60 15.39 9.00
CA LYS A 159 -25.01 16.36 7.97
C LYS A 159 -24.37 17.74 8.14
N MET A 160 -23.63 17.94 9.24
CA MET A 160 -22.86 19.17 9.48
C MET A 160 -21.46 19.09 8.84
N SER A 161 -20.83 17.92 8.89
CA SER A 161 -19.48 17.71 8.35
C SER A 161 -19.45 16.91 7.04
N GLY A 162 -20.53 16.17 6.73
CA GLY A 162 -20.60 15.27 5.60
C GLY A 162 -19.78 13.99 5.78
N LYS A 163 -19.38 13.67 7.01
CA LYS A 163 -18.42 12.59 7.32
C LYS A 163 -19.01 11.54 8.23
N PRO A 164 -18.49 10.30 8.20
CA PRO A 164 -18.87 9.30 9.18
C PRO A 164 -18.36 9.70 10.57
N THR A 165 -19.27 9.75 11.53
CA THR A 165 -18.98 10.07 12.95
C THR A 165 -19.01 8.82 13.83
N SER A 166 -19.67 7.76 13.38
CA SER A 166 -19.70 6.46 14.03
C SER A 166 -19.71 5.37 12.99
N TRP A 167 -18.95 4.32 13.23
CA TRP A 167 -18.98 3.08 12.48
C TRP A 167 -18.85 1.92 13.44
N GLN A 168 -19.89 1.13 13.52
CA GLN A 168 -19.96 -0.03 14.40
C GLN A 168 -20.13 -1.32 13.58
N VAL A 169 -19.42 -2.36 13.97
CA VAL A 169 -19.56 -3.71 13.42
C VAL A 169 -19.62 -4.71 14.57
N ASN A 170 -20.64 -5.56 14.60
CA ASN A 170 -20.90 -6.50 15.70
C ASN A 170 -20.94 -5.82 17.09
N GLY A 171 -21.36 -4.57 17.16
CA GLY A 171 -21.39 -3.78 18.40
C GLY A 171 -20.06 -3.11 18.79
N GLU A 172 -18.98 -3.38 18.09
CA GLU A 172 -17.69 -2.75 18.30
C GLU A 172 -17.53 -1.50 17.44
N SER A 173 -16.97 -0.44 18.02
CA SER A 173 -16.71 0.81 17.28
C SER A 173 -15.39 0.72 16.52
N LEU A 174 -15.44 0.99 15.22
CA LEU A 174 -14.27 1.06 14.34
C LEU A 174 -13.71 2.47 14.17
N LEU A 175 -14.48 3.50 14.57
CA LEU A 175 -14.03 4.89 14.51
C LEU A 175 -13.90 5.45 15.90
N THR A 176 -12.77 6.05 16.21
CA THR A 176 -12.54 6.85 17.42
C THR A 176 -12.92 8.31 17.23
N ARG A 177 -12.89 8.79 15.98
CA ARG A 177 -13.28 10.15 15.56
C ARG A 177 -13.53 10.18 14.05
N GLU A 178 -14.21 11.23 13.58
CA GLU A 178 -14.42 11.43 12.15
C GLU A 178 -13.11 11.61 11.37
N PRO A 179 -13.01 11.10 10.13
CA PRO A 179 -11.86 11.31 9.26
C PRO A 179 -11.68 12.80 8.95
N LYS A 180 -10.44 13.27 8.91
CA LYS A 180 -10.09 14.62 8.49
C LYS A 180 -9.06 14.58 7.39
N ILE A 181 -9.21 15.45 6.40
CA ILE A 181 -8.13 15.71 5.45
C ILE A 181 -7.05 16.51 6.17
N ASN A 182 -5.81 16.14 5.89
CA ASN A 182 -4.65 16.85 6.40
C ASN A 182 -3.74 17.25 5.24
N PHE A 183 -3.50 18.56 5.08
CA PHE A 183 -2.58 19.14 4.10
C PHE A 183 -1.23 19.55 4.70
N PHE A 184 -1.02 19.27 5.97
CA PHE A 184 0.16 19.68 6.69
C PHE A 184 0.87 18.50 7.33
N LYS A 185 2.19 18.51 7.26
CA LYS A 185 3.06 17.60 7.99
C LYS A 185 4.14 18.39 8.73
N PRO A 186 4.72 17.87 9.81
CA PRO A 186 5.89 18.48 10.44
C PRO A 186 7.01 18.71 9.41
N MET A 187 7.58 19.88 9.44
CA MET A 187 8.68 20.29 8.57
C MET A 187 9.96 19.56 8.96
N ILE A 188 10.71 19.14 7.95
CA ILE A 188 12.14 18.77 8.07
C ILE A 188 12.98 19.87 7.41
N ASP A 189 14.28 19.89 7.68
CA ASP A 189 15.18 20.96 7.19
C ASP A 189 15.08 21.18 5.67
N ASN A 190 14.95 20.11 4.90
CA ASN A 190 14.82 20.19 3.44
C ASN A 190 13.54 20.90 2.98
N HIS A 191 12.51 20.99 3.83
CA HIS A 191 11.24 21.66 3.49
C HIS A 191 11.18 23.12 3.96
N LYS A 192 12.26 23.67 4.50
CA LYS A 192 12.24 25.02 5.08
C LYS A 192 11.78 26.08 4.09
N GLN A 193 12.33 26.05 2.87
CA GLN A 193 11.97 27.03 1.82
C GLN A 193 10.51 26.90 1.39
N GLU A 194 10.02 25.67 1.24
CA GLU A 194 8.62 25.40 0.90
C GLU A 194 7.69 25.79 2.05
N TYR A 195 8.09 25.54 3.29
CA TYR A 195 7.32 25.92 4.46
C TYR A 195 7.16 27.43 4.59
N GLU A 196 8.28 28.17 4.51
CA GLU A 196 8.30 29.63 4.63
C GLU A 196 7.64 30.33 3.42
N GLY A 197 7.85 29.78 2.22
CA GLY A 197 7.36 30.38 0.97
C GLY A 197 5.96 29.96 0.55
N LEU A 198 5.49 28.79 0.97
CA LEU A 198 4.20 28.25 0.51
C LEU A 198 3.28 27.82 1.65
N TRP A 199 3.74 26.97 2.59
CA TRP A 199 2.84 26.35 3.55
C TRP A 199 2.33 27.32 4.60
N GLN A 200 3.25 28.11 5.21
CA GLN A 200 2.89 29.06 6.25
C GLN A 200 2.07 30.26 5.73
N PRO A 201 2.44 30.92 4.61
CA PRO A 201 1.65 31.99 4.05
C PRO A 201 0.23 31.56 3.64
N ASN A 202 0.10 30.30 3.22
CA ASN A 202 -1.18 29.73 2.80
C ASN A 202 -1.93 29.01 3.94
N HIS A 203 -1.44 29.09 5.17
CA HIS A 203 -2.12 28.58 6.36
C HIS A 203 -2.45 27.07 6.30
N LEU A 204 -1.60 26.23 5.64
CA LEU A 204 -1.87 24.81 5.49
C LEU A 204 -2.06 24.07 6.82
N GLN A 205 -1.41 24.55 7.89
CA GLN A 205 -1.49 23.99 9.25
C GLN A 205 -2.85 24.15 9.93
N ILE A 206 -3.67 25.10 9.47
CA ILE A 206 -4.98 25.42 10.07
C ILE A 206 -6.15 25.25 9.10
N MET A 207 -5.91 24.64 7.93
CA MET A 207 -6.97 24.39 6.97
C MET A 207 -8.12 23.58 7.58
N GLN A 208 -9.32 23.96 7.23
CA GLN A 208 -10.56 23.31 7.65
C GLN A 208 -11.41 22.97 6.43
N GLU A 209 -12.23 21.95 6.59
CA GLU A 209 -13.22 21.57 5.59
C GLU A 209 -14.57 22.16 5.96
N HIS A 210 -15.26 22.70 4.96
CA HIS A 210 -16.63 23.19 5.10
C HIS A 210 -17.54 22.43 4.14
N LEU A 211 -18.56 21.79 4.68
CA LEU A 211 -19.56 21.09 3.89
C LEU A 211 -20.35 22.11 3.04
N ARG A 212 -20.47 21.83 1.74
CA ARG A 212 -21.28 22.59 0.79
C ARG A 212 -22.55 21.87 0.41
N ASP A 213 -22.46 20.56 0.27
CA ASP A 213 -23.58 19.74 -0.17
C ASP A 213 -23.53 18.35 0.46
N PHE A 214 -24.70 17.80 0.76
CA PHE A 214 -24.86 16.47 1.33
C PHE A 214 -26.10 15.83 0.73
N ALA A 215 -25.92 14.72 0.03
CA ALA A 215 -27.01 13.98 -0.59
C ALA A 215 -27.00 12.53 -0.11
N VAL A 216 -28.20 11.96 -0.05
CA VAL A 216 -28.43 10.55 0.27
C VAL A 216 -29.26 9.97 -0.89
N GLU A 217 -28.76 8.92 -1.50
CA GLU A 217 -29.45 8.17 -2.55
C GLU A 217 -29.60 6.72 -2.11
N GLN A 218 -30.78 6.17 -2.21
CA GLN A 218 -31.07 4.78 -1.89
C GLN A 218 -31.60 4.06 -3.11
N SER A 219 -30.99 2.93 -3.40
CA SER A 219 -31.40 1.99 -4.46
C SER A 219 -31.47 0.58 -3.90
N ASP A 220 -31.93 -0.41 -4.70
CA ASP A 220 -32.03 -1.79 -4.26
C ASP A 220 -30.66 -2.34 -3.80
N GLY A 221 -30.54 -2.53 -2.49
CA GLY A 221 -29.36 -3.11 -1.84
C GLY A 221 -28.19 -2.16 -1.58
N GLU A 222 -28.31 -0.86 -1.93
CA GLU A 222 -27.25 0.12 -1.73
C GLU A 222 -27.79 1.44 -1.17
N VAL A 223 -26.97 2.10 -0.34
CA VAL A 223 -27.17 3.48 0.09
C VAL A 223 -25.91 4.26 -0.23
N LEU A 224 -26.05 5.32 -1.03
CA LEU A 224 -24.98 6.24 -1.35
C LEU A 224 -25.11 7.49 -0.50
N ILE A 225 -24.03 7.85 0.16
CA ILE A 225 -23.89 9.12 0.87
C ILE A 225 -22.86 9.94 0.10
N ILE A 226 -23.29 11.08 -0.41
CA ILE A 226 -22.45 11.97 -1.21
C ILE A 226 -22.24 13.24 -0.44
N SER A 227 -21.01 13.59 -0.10
CA SER A 227 -20.65 14.85 0.51
C SER A 227 -19.70 15.65 -0.39
N ARG A 228 -19.90 16.95 -0.44
CA ARG A 228 -19.04 17.91 -1.13
C ARG A 228 -18.53 18.93 -0.15
N THR A 229 -17.23 19.03 0.00
CA THR A 229 -16.59 19.98 0.90
C THR A 229 -15.70 20.96 0.13
N VAL A 230 -15.49 22.14 0.69
CA VAL A 230 -14.48 23.09 0.26
C VAL A 230 -13.49 23.29 1.40
N ILE A 231 -12.28 23.64 1.04
CA ILE A 231 -11.20 23.90 1.99
C ILE A 231 -11.14 25.40 2.30
N ALA A 232 -10.96 25.74 3.56
CA ALA A 232 -10.81 27.12 4.02
C ALA A 232 -9.58 27.24 4.94
N PRO A 233 -8.82 28.35 4.88
CA PRO A 233 -8.95 29.45 3.92
C PRO A 233 -8.86 28.98 2.47
N PRO A 234 -9.52 29.64 1.51
CA PRO A 234 -9.54 29.26 0.10
C PRO A 234 -8.23 29.64 -0.59
N VAL A 235 -7.18 28.91 -0.28
CA VAL A 235 -5.84 29.14 -0.82
C VAL A 235 -5.66 28.44 -2.16
N PHE A 236 -6.36 27.34 -2.34
CA PHE A 236 -6.38 26.58 -3.58
C PHE A 236 -7.81 26.47 -4.08
N ASP A 237 -7.99 26.64 -5.39
CA ASP A 237 -9.28 26.48 -6.06
C ASP A 237 -9.65 24.99 -6.17
N PHE A 238 -9.63 24.28 -5.06
CA PHE A 238 -10.06 22.90 -5.02
C PHE A 238 -10.96 22.59 -3.83
N GLY A 239 -11.79 21.62 -4.01
CA GLY A 239 -12.59 21.00 -2.97
C GLY A 239 -12.52 19.51 -3.10
N MET A 240 -13.23 18.82 -2.25
CA MET A 240 -13.31 17.37 -2.26
C MET A 240 -14.75 16.92 -2.40
N ARG A 241 -14.95 15.91 -3.22
CA ARG A 241 -16.18 15.12 -3.26
C ARG A 241 -15.89 13.74 -2.71
N CYS A 242 -16.54 13.37 -1.61
CA CYS A 242 -16.51 12.02 -1.07
C CYS A 242 -17.82 11.31 -1.41
N THR A 243 -17.72 10.08 -1.87
CA THR A 243 -18.87 9.21 -2.07
C THR A 243 -18.66 7.97 -1.21
N TYR A 244 -19.59 7.71 -0.29
CA TYR A 244 -19.60 6.54 0.57
C TYR A 244 -20.72 5.61 0.07
N ILE A 245 -20.36 4.37 -0.24
CA ILE A 245 -21.29 3.36 -0.71
C ILE A 245 -21.43 2.32 0.38
N SER A 246 -22.63 2.23 0.97
CA SER A 246 -22.98 1.18 1.91
C SER A 246 -23.78 0.12 1.19
N VAL A 247 -23.38 -1.13 1.30
CA VAL A 247 -24.04 -2.28 0.71
C VAL A 247 -24.60 -3.20 1.80
N SER A 248 -25.56 -4.04 1.46
CA SER A 248 -26.26 -4.92 2.41
C SER A 248 -25.36 -5.92 3.14
N TYR A 249 -24.11 -6.06 2.71
CA TYR A 249 -23.10 -6.94 3.29
C TYR A 249 -21.87 -6.11 3.72
N THR A 250 -21.72 -5.84 4.97
CA THR A 250 -20.56 -5.30 5.73
C THR A 250 -19.46 -4.50 5.03
N HIS A 251 -19.66 -3.95 3.82
CA HIS A 251 -18.65 -3.17 3.11
C HIS A 251 -19.04 -1.70 3.02
N LEU A 252 -18.14 -0.83 3.46
CA LEU A 252 -18.14 0.58 3.13
C LEU A 252 -17.05 0.82 2.08
N ARG A 253 -17.44 1.29 0.90
CA ARG A 253 -16.50 1.76 -0.10
C ARG A 253 -16.51 3.29 -0.08
N ALA A 254 -15.38 3.91 0.16
CA ALA A 254 -15.23 5.36 0.07
C ALA A 254 -14.38 5.71 -1.16
N HIS A 255 -14.87 6.64 -1.97
CA HIS A 255 -14.13 7.24 -3.06
C HIS A 255 -13.96 8.74 -2.80
N GLU A 256 -12.73 9.18 -2.86
CA GLU A 256 -12.36 10.59 -2.80
C GLU A 256 -11.95 11.05 -4.20
N THR A 257 -12.57 12.13 -4.66
CA THR A 257 -12.19 12.75 -5.92
C THR A 257 -11.87 14.21 -5.65
N LEU A 258 -10.65 14.62 -5.97
CA LEU A 258 -10.31 16.03 -6.04
C LEU A 258 -11.07 16.64 -7.22
N ALA A 259 -11.93 17.60 -6.95
CA ALA A 259 -12.66 18.31 -7.99
C ALA A 259 -12.27 19.78 -7.97
N ASN A 260 -11.92 20.32 -9.12
CA ASN A 260 -11.87 21.76 -9.30
C ASN A 260 -13.28 22.29 -9.11
N LEU A 261 -13.47 23.12 -8.11
CA LEU A 261 -14.72 23.83 -7.90
C LEU A 261 -14.65 25.14 -8.69
N VAL A 262 -15.21 25.13 -9.87
CA VAL A 262 -15.54 26.35 -10.61
C VAL A 262 -16.87 26.88 -10.09
#